data_3a060458b334c82bc05eb859221daae1
#
_entry.id   3a060458b334c82bc05eb859221daae1
#
_cell.length_a   1.000
_cell.length_b   1.000
_cell.length_c   1.000
_cell.angle_alpha   90.00
_cell.angle_beta   90.00
_cell.angle_gamma   90.00
#
_symmetry.space_group_name_H-M   'P 1'
#
loop_
_entity.id
_entity.type
_entity.pdbx_description
1 polymer ?
#
loop_
_entity_poly.entity_id
_entity_poly.type
_entity_poly.pdbx_seq_one_letter_code
_entity_poly.pdbx_strand_id
1 'polypeptide(L)'
;MLDEIIHFLFPRTCVATGQEGEYLSKDGRKELVPHPEICPASHRFSRDFRTLPWYQKDFALEWIHIGFYYGSYLKKLILKLKYYHQKDVIDTLIDRLLLSMQTNTTLWNTLNNWSCCLTYVPSHRWRKFFYKGYNQSELLAKNIGIRLLIPCVTIAKKNRYTTSQTKLSRAKRLKNLHGSFVLANIDMRKHYETIVIIDDIVTTWSTINTLASMIKSQFPDKHVWWLVLGRNNA
;
A
#
# COMPACT_ATOMS: atom_id res chain seq x y z
N MET A 1 30.16 4.29 -8.44
CA MET A 1 30.54 5.62 -8.98
C MET A 1 29.36 6.57 -9.13
N LEU A 2 28.31 6.30 -9.95
CA LEU A 2 27.15 7.21 -10.07
C LEU A 2 26.34 7.31 -8.75
N ASP A 3 26.11 6.19 -8.08
CA ASP A 3 25.41 6.15 -6.78
C ASP A 3 26.19 6.86 -5.67
N GLU A 4 27.50 6.77 -5.65
CA GLU A 4 28.38 7.47 -4.70
C GLU A 4 28.32 8.99 -4.91
N ILE A 5 28.30 9.45 -6.15
CA ILE A 5 28.15 10.87 -6.49
C ILE A 5 26.76 11.37 -6.07
N ILE A 6 25.71 10.57 -6.31
CA ILE A 6 24.36 10.91 -5.88
C ILE A 6 24.28 10.99 -4.36
N HIS A 7 24.87 10.04 -3.63
CA HIS A 7 24.90 10.08 -2.16
C HIS A 7 25.74 11.23 -1.60
N PHE A 8 26.79 11.64 -2.29
CA PHE A 8 27.57 12.81 -1.90
C PHE A 8 26.80 14.12 -2.11
N LEU A 9 26.10 14.26 -3.23
CA LEU A 9 25.29 15.46 -3.54
C LEU A 9 23.95 15.51 -2.78
N PHE A 10 23.39 14.35 -2.46
CA PHE A 10 22.11 14.20 -1.77
C PHE A 10 22.25 13.18 -0.65
N PRO A 11 22.94 13.51 0.46
CA PRO A 11 23.16 12.56 1.54
C PRO A 11 21.84 12.09 2.16
N ARG A 12 21.84 10.86 2.61
CA ARG A 12 20.74 10.33 3.41
C ARG A 12 20.67 11.11 4.71
N THR A 13 19.55 11.77 4.95
CA THR A 13 19.33 12.53 6.18
C THR A 13 18.11 12.00 6.90
N CYS A 14 18.26 11.79 8.21
CA CYS A 14 17.19 11.36 9.07
C CYS A 14 16.07 12.41 9.09
N VAL A 15 14.84 11.97 8.77
CA VAL A 15 13.67 12.88 8.72
C VAL A 15 13.25 13.42 10.07
N ALA A 16 13.70 12.79 11.19
CA ALA A 16 13.39 13.19 12.55
C ALA A 16 14.48 14.09 13.15
N THR A 17 15.76 13.71 12.99
CA THR A 17 16.88 14.37 13.68
C THR A 17 17.73 15.26 12.77
N GLY A 18 17.62 15.10 11.44
CA GLY A 18 18.48 15.79 10.47
C GLY A 18 19.89 15.19 10.34
N GLN A 19 20.25 14.18 11.13
CA GLN A 19 21.55 13.53 11.06
C GLN A 19 21.75 12.79 9.74
N GLU A 20 22.97 12.83 9.22
CA GLU A 20 23.34 12.11 8.02
C GLU A 20 23.56 10.61 8.28
N GLY A 21 23.45 9.81 7.22
CA GLY A 21 23.75 8.37 7.19
C GLY A 21 22.51 7.49 6.94
N GLU A 22 21.41 7.75 7.58
CA GLU A 22 20.16 6.98 7.43
C GLU A 22 18.94 7.87 7.34
N TYR A 23 17.85 7.39 6.67
CA TYR A 23 16.60 8.14 6.59
C TYR A 23 15.82 8.17 7.90
N LEU A 24 16.08 7.21 8.79
CA LEU A 24 15.36 7.06 10.05
C LEU A 24 16.29 6.47 11.13
N SER A 25 16.87 7.34 11.93
CA SER A 25 17.75 6.96 13.06
C SER A 25 17.00 6.14 14.13
N LYS A 26 17.75 5.53 15.06
CA LYS A 26 17.15 4.75 16.16
C LYS A 26 16.06 5.54 16.92
N ASP A 27 16.29 6.80 17.18
CA ASP A 27 15.30 7.66 17.86
C ASP A 27 14.17 8.06 16.90
N GLY A 28 14.47 8.36 15.65
CA GLY A 28 13.45 8.62 14.63
C GLY A 28 12.49 7.45 14.39
N ARG A 29 12.93 6.21 14.67
CA ARG A 29 12.05 5.02 14.56
C ARG A 29 10.91 5.01 15.57
N LYS A 30 11.11 5.60 16.74
CA LYS A 30 10.09 5.74 17.79
C LYS A 30 8.97 6.68 17.40
N GLU A 31 9.25 7.57 16.43
CA GLU A 31 8.33 8.57 15.92
C GLU A 31 7.35 8.00 14.86
N LEU A 32 7.60 6.79 14.37
CA LEU A 32 6.65 6.07 13.54
C LEU A 32 5.66 5.33 14.46
N VAL A 33 4.57 5.98 14.78
CA VAL A 33 3.54 5.42 15.66
C VAL A 33 2.74 4.36 14.91
N PRO A 34 2.71 3.10 15.40
CA PRO A 34 1.92 2.04 14.80
C PRO A 34 0.43 2.39 14.76
N HIS A 35 -0.24 2.03 13.68
CA HIS A 35 -1.68 2.21 13.58
C HIS A 35 -2.41 1.09 14.34
N PRO A 36 -3.48 1.40 15.11
CA PRO A 36 -4.25 0.37 15.79
C PRO A 36 -4.99 -0.54 14.79
N GLU A 37 -5.34 -1.72 15.25
CA GLU A 37 -6.14 -2.67 14.50
C GLU A 37 -7.55 -2.13 14.26
N ILE A 38 -7.97 -2.09 12.99
CA ILE A 38 -9.30 -1.58 12.64
C ILE A 38 -9.99 -2.47 11.60
N CYS A 39 -11.31 -2.48 11.66
CA CYS A 39 -12.15 -3.04 10.62
C CYS A 39 -12.10 -2.15 9.37
N PRO A 40 -11.80 -2.67 8.17
CA PRO A 40 -11.75 -1.90 6.93
C PRO A 40 -13.08 -1.18 6.61
N ALA A 41 -14.21 -1.78 6.96
CA ALA A 41 -15.53 -1.26 6.64
C ALA A 41 -16.03 -0.20 7.62
N SER A 42 -15.89 -0.45 8.94
CA SER A 42 -16.44 0.43 9.99
C SER A 42 -15.43 1.42 10.56
N HIS A 43 -14.13 1.20 10.33
CA HIS A 43 -13.01 1.95 10.91
C HIS A 43 -12.93 1.88 12.45
N ARG A 44 -13.71 1.01 13.06
CA ARG A 44 -13.66 0.74 14.51
C ARG A 44 -12.63 -0.33 14.80
N PHE A 45 -12.22 -0.44 16.06
CA PHE A 45 -11.34 -1.51 16.49
C PHE A 45 -11.87 -2.88 16.02
N SER A 46 -10.99 -3.69 15.48
CA SER A 46 -11.29 -5.05 15.07
C SER A 46 -10.03 -5.89 15.28
N ARG A 47 -10.15 -6.90 16.14
CA ARG A 47 -9.07 -7.84 16.38
C ARG A 47 -8.60 -8.43 15.04
N ASP A 48 -7.31 -8.56 14.88
CA ASP A 48 -6.67 -9.11 13.69
C ASP A 48 -6.93 -8.32 12.38
N PHE A 49 -7.32 -7.03 12.46
CA PHE A 49 -7.56 -6.17 11.30
C PHE A 49 -8.60 -6.68 10.29
N ARG A 50 -9.52 -7.54 10.72
CA ARG A 50 -10.53 -8.15 9.86
C ARG A 50 -11.75 -7.26 9.65
N THR A 51 -12.38 -7.42 8.50
CA THR A 51 -13.73 -6.89 8.27
C THR A 51 -14.72 -7.65 9.16
N LEU A 52 -15.43 -6.91 10.00
CA LEU A 52 -16.41 -7.51 10.92
C LEU A 52 -17.50 -8.24 10.13
N PRO A 53 -17.99 -9.40 10.62
CA PRO A 53 -18.85 -10.31 9.84
C PRO A 53 -20.09 -9.65 9.22
N TRP A 54 -20.73 -8.71 9.94
CA TRP A 54 -21.94 -8.02 9.45
C TRP A 54 -21.68 -7.03 8.32
N TYR A 55 -20.41 -6.66 8.04
CA TYR A 55 -20.04 -5.81 6.89
C TYR A 55 -19.54 -6.61 5.69
N GLN A 56 -19.27 -7.91 5.83
CA GLN A 56 -18.67 -8.71 4.75
C GLN A 56 -19.55 -8.82 3.49
N LYS A 57 -20.89 -8.66 3.64
CA LYS A 57 -21.81 -8.67 2.49
C LYS A 57 -21.65 -7.44 1.58
N ASP A 58 -21.32 -6.29 2.17
CA ASP A 58 -21.29 -5.00 1.47
C ASP A 58 -19.85 -4.50 1.24
N PHE A 59 -18.86 -5.19 1.77
CA PHE A 59 -17.47 -4.76 1.73
C PHE A 59 -16.56 -5.91 1.31
N ALA A 60 -16.00 -5.80 0.10
CA ALA A 60 -15.24 -6.90 -0.53
C ALA A 60 -13.85 -7.13 0.08
N LEU A 61 -13.29 -6.14 0.76
CA LEU A 61 -12.01 -6.27 1.43
C LEU A 61 -12.19 -6.99 2.76
N GLU A 62 -11.52 -8.12 2.94
CA GLU A 62 -11.68 -8.96 4.12
C GLU A 62 -10.74 -8.56 5.26
N TRP A 63 -9.59 -7.99 4.93
CA TRP A 63 -8.54 -7.73 5.88
C TRP A 63 -7.66 -6.55 5.44
N ILE A 64 -7.12 -5.81 6.43
CA ILE A 64 -6.19 -4.71 6.20
C ILE A 64 -5.10 -4.69 7.26
N HIS A 65 -3.87 -4.40 6.85
CA HIS A 65 -2.83 -3.95 7.77
C HIS A 65 -2.40 -2.53 7.40
N ILE A 66 -2.47 -1.65 8.39
CA ILE A 66 -1.97 -0.28 8.29
C ILE A 66 -0.75 -0.21 9.19
N GLY A 67 0.43 0.00 8.60
CA GLY A 67 1.67 0.05 9.37
C GLY A 67 1.67 1.16 10.40
N PHE A 68 1.38 2.40 9.98
CA PHE A 68 1.58 3.57 10.83
C PHE A 68 0.50 4.64 10.65
N TYR A 69 0.37 5.51 11.66
CA TYR A 69 -0.29 6.79 11.48
C TYR A 69 0.48 7.66 10.46
N TYR A 70 -0.27 8.35 9.58
CA TYR A 70 0.32 9.29 8.63
C TYR A 70 0.72 10.59 9.33
N GLY A 71 1.70 10.51 10.21
CA GLY A 71 2.29 11.65 10.91
C GLY A 71 3.38 12.35 10.07
N SER A 72 4.00 13.37 10.67
CA SER A 72 5.00 14.23 10.01
C SER A 72 6.18 13.45 9.42
N TYR A 73 6.69 12.44 10.11
CA TYR A 73 7.86 11.68 9.70
C TYR A 73 7.55 10.66 8.58
N LEU A 74 6.46 9.92 8.69
CA LEU A 74 6.03 9.05 7.59
C LEU A 74 5.74 9.86 6.32
N LYS A 75 5.09 11.02 6.49
CA LYS A 75 4.85 11.96 5.38
C LYS A 75 6.15 12.39 4.70
N LYS A 76 7.17 12.77 5.48
CA LYS A 76 8.49 13.16 4.94
C LYS A 76 9.16 12.03 4.17
N LEU A 77 9.16 10.79 4.71
CA LEU A 77 9.71 9.61 4.03
C LEU A 77 8.99 9.33 2.70
N ILE A 78 7.67 9.36 2.70
CA ILE A 78 6.88 9.15 1.49
C ILE A 78 7.07 10.30 0.48
N LEU A 79 7.27 11.54 0.93
CA LEU A 79 7.61 12.66 0.03
C LEU A 79 8.99 12.47 -0.59
N LYS A 80 9.98 11.99 0.17
CA LYS A 80 11.31 11.64 -0.39
C LYS A 80 11.16 10.58 -1.49
N LEU A 81 10.39 9.51 -1.24
CA LEU A 81 10.08 8.51 -2.24
C LEU A 81 9.35 9.11 -3.45
N LYS A 82 8.39 10.02 -3.26
CA LYS A 82 7.52 10.54 -4.33
C LYS A 82 8.18 11.59 -5.23
N TYR A 83 8.98 12.47 -4.66
CA TYR A 83 9.39 13.72 -5.34
C TYR A 83 10.90 13.88 -5.47
N TYR A 84 11.68 13.33 -4.56
CA TYR A 84 13.13 13.54 -4.54
C TYR A 84 13.93 12.42 -5.22
N HIS A 85 13.24 11.47 -5.88
CA HIS A 85 13.85 10.31 -6.54
C HIS A 85 14.78 9.47 -5.65
N GLN A 86 14.70 9.64 -4.33
CA GLN A 86 15.43 8.86 -3.35
C GLN A 86 14.77 7.48 -3.19
N LYS A 87 14.93 6.64 -4.23
CA LYS A 87 14.27 5.33 -4.27
C LYS A 87 14.73 4.40 -3.16
N ASP A 88 15.93 4.59 -2.67
CA ASP A 88 16.54 3.82 -1.59
C ASP A 88 15.87 4.04 -0.22
N VAL A 89 15.07 5.12 -0.05
CA VAL A 89 14.20 5.28 1.13
C VAL A 89 13.17 4.15 1.25
N ILE A 90 12.91 3.44 0.15
CA ILE A 90 11.97 2.32 0.13
C ILE A 90 12.40 1.20 1.06
N ASP A 91 13.70 0.95 1.18
CA ASP A 91 14.23 -0.07 2.06
C ASP A 91 13.89 0.22 3.51
N THR A 92 14.09 1.48 3.94
CA THR A 92 13.69 1.93 5.28
C THR A 92 12.19 1.76 5.52
N LEU A 93 11.36 2.12 4.54
CA LEU A 93 9.90 2.00 4.66
C LEU A 93 9.46 0.54 4.76
N ILE A 94 10.04 -0.34 3.95
CA ILE A 94 9.72 -1.77 3.96
C ILE A 94 10.19 -2.41 5.27
N ASP A 95 11.39 -2.14 5.74
CA ASP A 95 11.89 -2.67 7.01
C ASP A 95 10.95 -2.33 8.16
N ARG A 96 10.45 -1.10 8.21
CA ARG A 96 9.51 -0.68 9.24
C ARG A 96 8.15 -1.35 9.09
N LEU A 97 7.65 -1.46 7.85
CA LEU A 97 6.39 -2.13 7.57
C LEU A 97 6.44 -3.61 7.94
N LEU A 98 7.48 -4.34 7.52
CA LEU A 98 7.68 -5.75 7.85
C LEU A 98 7.77 -5.97 9.35
N LEU A 99 8.48 -5.09 10.07
CA LEU A 99 8.56 -5.17 11.52
C LEU A 99 7.19 -4.96 12.18
N SER A 100 6.36 -4.03 11.67
CA SER A 100 5.01 -3.82 12.19
C SER A 100 4.08 -5.01 11.95
N MET A 101 4.36 -5.80 10.91
CA MET A 101 3.58 -7.00 10.56
C MET A 101 3.91 -8.21 11.44
N GLN A 102 5.12 -8.28 12.01
CA GLN A 102 5.54 -9.43 12.84
C GLN A 102 4.66 -9.62 14.08
N THR A 103 4.02 -8.57 14.55
CA THR A 103 3.06 -8.65 15.68
C THR A 103 1.73 -9.28 15.26
N ASN A 104 1.44 -9.36 13.97
CA ASN A 104 0.21 -9.98 13.44
C ASN A 104 0.51 -11.37 12.87
N THR A 105 0.30 -12.39 13.70
CA THR A 105 0.61 -13.78 13.35
C THR A 105 -0.20 -14.27 12.13
N THR A 106 -1.46 -13.85 11.99
CA THR A 106 -2.31 -14.22 10.84
C THR A 106 -1.73 -13.72 9.53
N LEU A 107 -1.38 -12.44 9.46
CA LEU A 107 -0.75 -11.86 8.28
C LEU A 107 0.60 -12.53 7.98
N TRP A 108 1.44 -12.62 9.00
CA TRP A 108 2.79 -13.18 8.86
C TRP A 108 2.75 -14.61 8.34
N ASN A 109 1.88 -15.46 8.90
CA ASN A 109 1.71 -16.83 8.44
C ASN A 109 1.18 -16.92 7.01
N THR A 110 0.20 -16.08 6.64
CA THR A 110 -0.34 -16.07 5.27
C THR A 110 0.71 -15.67 4.25
N LEU A 111 1.54 -14.67 4.55
CA LEU A 111 2.61 -14.24 3.66
C LEU A 111 3.71 -15.31 3.51
N ASN A 112 3.96 -16.10 4.55
CA ASN A 112 4.99 -17.16 4.53
C ASN A 112 4.50 -18.50 3.96
N ASN A 113 3.19 -18.72 3.84
CA ASN A 113 2.63 -20.01 3.38
C ASN A 113 2.56 -20.19 1.84
N TRP A 114 3.14 -19.27 1.06
CA TRP A 114 3.26 -19.36 -0.41
C TRP A 114 1.92 -19.48 -1.16
N SER A 115 0.79 -19.39 -0.46
CA SER A 115 -0.56 -19.40 -1.06
C SER A 115 -1.08 -18.00 -1.41
N CYS A 116 -0.21 -16.98 -1.38
CA CYS A 116 -0.58 -15.61 -1.70
C CYS A 116 0.24 -15.02 -2.85
N CYS A 117 -0.32 -14.00 -3.48
CA CYS A 117 0.43 -13.11 -4.37
C CYS A 117 0.23 -11.66 -3.96
N LEU A 118 1.22 -10.83 -4.29
CA LEU A 118 1.11 -9.39 -4.13
C LEU A 118 0.60 -8.76 -5.42
N THR A 119 -0.21 -7.74 -5.26
CA THR A 119 -0.56 -6.80 -6.34
C THR A 119 -0.47 -5.38 -5.78
N TYR A 120 -0.76 -4.39 -6.58
CA TYR A 120 -0.65 -2.99 -6.15
C TYR A 120 -1.77 -2.13 -6.71
N VAL A 121 -2.07 -1.03 -6.04
CA VAL A 121 -3.00 -0.02 -6.56
C VAL A 121 -2.40 0.63 -7.80
N PRO A 122 -3.03 0.50 -8.99
CA PRO A 122 -2.46 1.04 -10.22
C PRO A 122 -2.55 2.57 -10.26
N SER A 123 -1.45 3.21 -10.65
CA SER A 123 -1.43 4.64 -10.94
C SER A 123 -1.77 4.90 -12.40
N HIS A 124 -2.32 6.08 -12.71
CA HIS A 124 -2.59 6.46 -14.10
C HIS A 124 -1.29 6.67 -14.88
N ARG A 125 -1.25 6.23 -16.16
CA ARG A 125 -0.05 6.32 -17.03
C ARG A 125 0.50 7.76 -17.14
N TRP A 126 -0.36 8.77 -17.25
CA TRP A 126 0.04 10.18 -17.32
C TRP A 126 0.74 10.68 -16.05
N ARG A 127 0.34 10.19 -14.86
CA ARG A 127 1.06 10.52 -13.60
C ARG A 127 2.45 9.92 -13.55
N LYS A 128 2.65 8.72 -14.14
CA LYS A 128 3.98 8.13 -14.29
C LYS A 128 4.86 9.01 -15.18
N PHE A 129 4.30 9.54 -16.28
CA PHE A 129 5.07 10.26 -17.29
C PHE A 129 5.42 11.69 -16.87
N PHE A 130 4.46 12.47 -16.35
CA PHE A 130 4.64 13.92 -16.12
C PHE A 130 5.12 14.32 -14.72
N TYR A 131 4.88 13.52 -13.67
CA TYR A 131 5.12 13.97 -12.30
C TYR A 131 6.03 13.09 -11.45
N LYS A 132 6.09 11.77 -11.68
CA LYS A 132 6.71 10.84 -10.71
C LYS A 132 7.60 9.77 -11.29
N GLY A 133 7.58 9.53 -12.61
CA GLY A 133 8.37 8.49 -13.29
C GLY A 133 7.99 7.04 -12.95
N TYR A 134 7.35 6.76 -11.80
CA TYR A 134 6.99 5.41 -11.34
C TYR A 134 5.76 5.39 -10.42
N ASN A 135 5.22 4.18 -10.17
CA ASN A 135 4.15 3.92 -9.22
C ASN A 135 4.75 3.48 -7.88
N GLN A 136 4.53 4.24 -6.81
CA GLN A 136 5.06 3.94 -5.47
C GLN A 136 4.54 2.61 -4.93
N SER A 137 3.23 2.35 -5.10
CA SER A 137 2.60 1.09 -4.66
C SER A 137 3.15 -0.12 -5.42
N GLU A 138 3.48 0.04 -6.73
CA GLU A 138 4.15 -0.97 -7.54
C GLU A 138 5.58 -1.23 -7.04
N LEU A 139 6.31 -0.16 -6.75
CA LEU A 139 7.69 -0.26 -6.26
C LEU A 139 7.73 -0.96 -4.89
N LEU A 140 6.82 -0.59 -3.97
CA LEU A 140 6.65 -1.25 -2.68
C LEU A 140 6.32 -2.73 -2.85
N ALA A 141 5.32 -3.07 -3.67
CA ALA A 141 4.88 -4.45 -3.87
C ALA A 141 6.00 -5.33 -4.41
N LYS A 142 6.74 -4.85 -5.42
CA LYS A 142 7.86 -5.59 -6.00
C LYS A 142 8.99 -5.83 -5.00
N ASN A 143 9.37 -4.82 -4.23
CA ASN A 143 10.45 -4.95 -3.25
C ASN A 143 10.03 -5.81 -2.05
N ILE A 144 8.79 -5.72 -1.57
CA ILE A 144 8.26 -6.65 -0.55
C ILE A 144 8.27 -8.08 -1.10
N GLY A 145 7.80 -8.27 -2.36
CA GLY A 145 7.80 -9.57 -3.02
C GLY A 145 9.19 -10.20 -3.11
N ILE A 146 10.21 -9.41 -3.48
CA ILE A 146 11.61 -9.88 -3.52
C ILE A 146 12.08 -10.32 -2.13
N ARG A 147 11.81 -9.53 -1.07
CA ARG A 147 12.27 -9.81 0.29
C ARG A 147 11.58 -11.01 0.94
N LEU A 148 10.29 -11.21 0.64
CA LEU A 148 9.50 -12.31 1.20
C LEU A 148 9.39 -13.51 0.24
N LEU A 149 10.01 -13.45 -0.94
CA LEU A 149 9.92 -14.46 -2.00
C LEU A 149 8.46 -14.71 -2.44
N ILE A 150 7.63 -13.66 -2.43
CA ILE A 150 6.23 -13.73 -2.84
C ILE A 150 6.09 -13.12 -4.25
N PRO A 151 5.41 -13.81 -5.19
CA PRO A 151 5.21 -13.28 -6.53
C PRO A 151 4.37 -12.00 -6.53
N CYS A 152 4.80 -11.00 -7.32
CA CYS A 152 4.08 -9.76 -7.53
C CYS A 152 3.46 -9.74 -8.92
N VAL A 153 2.12 -9.69 -8.98
CA VAL A 153 1.34 -9.82 -10.21
C VAL A 153 0.54 -8.53 -10.47
N THR A 154 0.56 -8.06 -11.71
CA THR A 154 -0.27 -6.89 -12.10
C THR A 154 -1.69 -7.33 -12.40
N ILE A 155 -2.58 -7.30 -11.40
CA ILE A 155 -3.98 -7.74 -11.55
C ILE A 155 -4.87 -6.68 -12.20
N ALA A 156 -4.56 -5.39 -12.00
CA ALA A 156 -5.37 -4.30 -12.51
C ALA A 156 -4.54 -3.20 -13.18
N LYS A 157 -5.15 -2.51 -14.13
CA LYS A 157 -4.61 -1.30 -14.75
C LYS A 157 -5.62 -0.16 -14.60
N LYS A 158 -5.14 1.07 -14.46
CA LYS A 158 -6.01 2.24 -14.42
C LYS A 158 -6.26 2.74 -15.83
N ASN A 159 -7.52 2.75 -16.24
CA ASN A 159 -7.93 3.06 -17.62
C ASN A 159 -8.24 4.55 -17.84
N ARG A 160 -8.76 5.25 -16.81
CA ARG A 160 -9.17 6.66 -16.93
C ARG A 160 -8.41 7.54 -15.93
N TYR A 161 -8.09 8.77 -16.38
CA TYR A 161 -7.60 9.82 -15.50
C TYR A 161 -8.76 10.28 -14.60
N THR A 162 -8.77 9.84 -13.37
CA THR A 162 -9.66 10.42 -12.36
C THR A 162 -8.91 11.58 -11.71
N THR A 163 -9.29 12.82 -12.02
CA THR A 163 -8.83 13.99 -11.28
C THR A 163 -9.15 13.78 -9.80
N SER A 164 -8.16 14.05 -8.94
CA SER A 164 -8.34 14.06 -7.49
C SER A 164 -9.26 15.25 -7.16
N GLN A 165 -10.56 15.03 -7.25
CA GLN A 165 -11.56 16.05 -6.94
C GLN A 165 -11.85 15.94 -5.45
N THR A 166 -11.09 16.68 -4.66
CA THR A 166 -11.28 16.86 -3.20
C THR A 166 -12.65 17.40 -2.82
N LYS A 167 -13.47 17.85 -3.77
CA LYS A 167 -14.79 18.46 -3.57
C LYS A 167 -16.01 17.61 -3.95
N LEU A 168 -15.86 16.34 -4.35
CA LEU A 168 -17.01 15.51 -4.71
C LEU A 168 -17.62 14.78 -3.51
N SER A 169 -18.96 14.70 -3.48
CA SER A 169 -19.69 13.88 -2.52
C SER A 169 -19.35 12.39 -2.64
N ARG A 170 -19.52 11.62 -1.55
CA ARG A 170 -19.22 10.17 -1.48
C ARG A 170 -19.88 9.37 -2.63
N ALA A 171 -21.12 9.67 -2.99
CA ALA A 171 -21.86 9.00 -4.06
C ALA A 171 -21.26 9.29 -5.46
N LYS A 172 -20.82 10.53 -5.72
CA LYS A 172 -20.16 10.89 -6.98
C LYS A 172 -18.77 10.29 -7.09
N ARG A 173 -18.05 10.10 -5.96
CA ARG A 173 -16.75 9.39 -5.96
C ARG A 173 -16.90 7.91 -6.31
N LEU A 174 -17.92 7.24 -5.81
CA LEU A 174 -18.21 5.83 -6.16
C LEU A 174 -18.54 5.67 -7.65
N LYS A 175 -19.39 6.53 -8.22
CA LYS A 175 -19.70 6.51 -9.66
C LYS A 175 -18.47 6.81 -10.54
N ASN A 176 -17.58 7.71 -10.13
CA ASN A 176 -16.35 8.03 -10.87
C ASN A 176 -15.28 6.92 -10.81
N LEU A 177 -15.34 6.03 -9.81
CA LEU A 177 -14.43 4.90 -9.67
C LEU A 177 -14.88 3.68 -10.49
N HIS A 178 -16.19 3.53 -10.74
CA HIS A 178 -16.71 2.51 -11.66
C HIS A 178 -16.15 2.76 -13.07
N GLY A 179 -15.39 1.78 -13.61
CA GLY A 179 -14.73 1.89 -14.91
C GLY A 179 -13.36 2.59 -14.90
N SER A 180 -12.86 3.01 -13.71
CA SER A 180 -11.51 3.56 -13.61
C SER A 180 -10.41 2.50 -13.64
N PHE A 181 -10.74 1.26 -13.30
CA PHE A 181 -9.85 0.10 -13.36
C PHE A 181 -10.31 -0.90 -14.40
N VAL A 182 -9.36 -1.61 -15.00
CA VAL A 182 -9.59 -2.77 -15.85
C VAL A 182 -8.73 -3.89 -15.30
N LEU A 183 -9.33 -5.06 -15.07
CA LEU A 183 -8.58 -6.24 -14.65
C LEU A 183 -7.78 -6.78 -15.85
N ALA A 184 -6.58 -7.24 -15.58
CA ALA A 184 -5.75 -7.92 -16.56
C ALA A 184 -6.31 -9.34 -16.78
N ASN A 185 -6.16 -9.85 -17.99
CA ASN A 185 -6.50 -11.25 -18.29
C ASN A 185 -5.40 -12.16 -17.73
N ILE A 186 -5.56 -12.58 -16.46
CA ILE A 186 -4.60 -13.41 -15.74
C ILE A 186 -5.32 -14.64 -15.24
N ASP A 187 -4.74 -15.81 -15.48
CA ASP A 187 -5.23 -17.05 -14.88
C ASP A 187 -4.72 -17.19 -13.44
N MET A 188 -5.54 -16.77 -12.50
CA MET A 188 -5.26 -16.84 -11.05
C MET A 188 -5.87 -18.09 -10.40
N ARG A 189 -6.55 -18.96 -11.16
CA ARG A 189 -7.40 -20.03 -10.60
C ARG A 189 -6.63 -21.10 -9.83
N LYS A 190 -5.36 -21.32 -10.10
CA LYS A 190 -4.63 -22.50 -9.60
C LYS A 190 -3.56 -22.26 -8.53
N HIS A 191 -3.14 -21.01 -8.27
CA HIS A 191 -1.89 -20.83 -7.54
C HIS A 191 -1.98 -20.02 -6.23
N TYR A 192 -3.00 -19.19 -6.06
CA TYR A 192 -3.06 -18.30 -4.90
C TYR A 192 -4.44 -18.29 -4.26
N GLU A 193 -4.51 -18.43 -2.94
CA GLU A 193 -5.75 -18.32 -2.17
C GLU A 193 -6.00 -16.86 -1.77
N THR A 194 -4.92 -16.13 -1.50
CA THR A 194 -4.98 -14.75 -1.02
C THR A 194 -4.30 -13.79 -1.99
N ILE A 195 -4.97 -12.69 -2.31
CA ILE A 195 -4.44 -11.57 -3.08
C ILE A 195 -4.22 -10.40 -2.13
N VAL A 196 -2.96 -9.99 -1.95
CA VAL A 196 -2.60 -8.88 -1.07
C VAL A 196 -2.33 -7.63 -1.91
N ILE A 197 -3.19 -6.63 -1.78
CA ILE A 197 -3.06 -5.36 -2.49
C ILE A 197 -2.14 -4.44 -1.69
N ILE A 198 -1.11 -3.90 -2.31
CA ILE A 198 -0.15 -2.99 -1.69
C ILE A 198 -0.47 -1.54 -2.09
N ASP A 199 -0.41 -0.63 -1.12
CA ASP A 199 -0.52 0.81 -1.37
C ASP A 199 0.42 1.62 -0.46
N ASP A 200 0.66 2.90 -0.79
CA ASP A 200 1.49 3.77 0.05
C ASP A 200 0.66 4.38 1.20
N ILE A 201 -0.49 5.00 0.89
CA ILE A 201 -1.33 5.69 1.88
C ILE A 201 -2.80 5.48 1.59
N VAL A 202 -3.55 5.10 2.60
CA VAL A 202 -5.00 5.15 2.54
C VAL A 202 -5.52 6.56 2.88
N THR A 203 -6.20 7.16 1.90
CA THR A 203 -6.92 8.44 2.07
C THR A 203 -8.43 8.22 2.01
N THR A 204 -8.86 7.38 1.09
CA THR A 204 -10.28 7.02 0.92
C THR A 204 -10.40 5.52 0.68
N TRP A 205 -11.31 4.91 1.40
CA TRP A 205 -11.59 3.47 1.30
C TRP A 205 -12.26 3.08 -0.03
N SER A 206 -12.82 4.06 -0.75
CA SER A 206 -13.54 3.82 -1.99
C SER A 206 -12.67 3.22 -3.10
N THR A 207 -11.44 3.68 -3.23
CA THR A 207 -10.51 3.17 -4.26
C THR A 207 -10.20 1.69 -4.04
N ILE A 208 -9.88 1.32 -2.80
CA ILE A 208 -9.48 -0.05 -2.50
C ILE A 208 -10.67 -1.00 -2.49
N ASN A 209 -11.82 -0.57 -1.96
CA ASN A 209 -13.03 -1.40 -1.99
C ASN A 209 -13.52 -1.63 -3.41
N THR A 210 -13.41 -0.63 -4.30
CA THR A 210 -13.71 -0.82 -5.73
C THR A 210 -12.77 -1.85 -6.36
N LEU A 211 -11.47 -1.75 -6.11
CA LEU A 211 -10.51 -2.71 -6.63
C LEU A 211 -10.74 -4.11 -6.05
N ALA A 212 -10.97 -4.23 -4.74
CA ALA A 212 -11.29 -5.49 -4.08
C ALA A 212 -12.58 -6.11 -4.63
N SER A 213 -13.64 -5.31 -4.83
CA SER A 213 -14.91 -5.77 -5.42
C SER A 213 -14.72 -6.29 -6.85
N MET A 214 -13.90 -5.62 -7.66
CA MET A 214 -13.58 -6.09 -9.01
C MET A 214 -12.81 -7.41 -8.99
N ILE A 215 -11.84 -7.55 -8.08
CA ILE A 215 -11.08 -8.80 -7.92
C ILE A 215 -12.03 -9.92 -7.49
N LYS A 216 -12.89 -9.68 -6.49
CA LYS A 216 -13.87 -10.67 -6.01
C LYS A 216 -14.90 -11.05 -7.09
N SER A 217 -15.31 -10.14 -7.96
CA SER A 217 -16.24 -10.45 -9.05
C SER A 217 -15.64 -11.40 -10.09
N GLN A 218 -14.34 -11.32 -10.33
CA GLN A 218 -13.63 -12.21 -11.25
C GLN A 218 -13.10 -13.48 -10.58
N PHE A 219 -12.75 -13.39 -9.29
CA PHE A 219 -12.16 -14.46 -8.48
C PHE A 219 -12.89 -14.56 -7.13
N PRO A 220 -14.14 -15.05 -7.09
CA PRO A 220 -14.98 -15.04 -5.90
C PRO A 220 -14.45 -15.91 -4.76
N ASP A 221 -13.68 -16.92 -5.08
CA ASP A 221 -13.02 -17.87 -4.17
C ASP A 221 -11.76 -17.31 -3.49
N LYS A 222 -11.21 -16.19 -3.98
CA LYS A 222 -9.97 -15.63 -3.45
C LYS A 222 -10.20 -14.68 -2.29
N HIS A 223 -9.35 -14.75 -1.28
CA HIS A 223 -9.29 -13.74 -0.23
C HIS A 223 -8.63 -12.47 -0.74
N VAL A 224 -9.17 -11.31 -0.39
CA VAL A 224 -8.61 -10.01 -0.78
C VAL A 224 -8.22 -9.22 0.45
N TRP A 225 -6.94 -8.97 0.58
CA TRP A 225 -6.30 -8.28 1.69
C TRP A 225 -5.62 -7.00 1.24
N TRP A 226 -5.42 -6.07 2.15
CA TRP A 226 -4.74 -4.81 1.86
C TRP A 226 -3.62 -4.55 2.86
N LEU A 227 -2.44 -4.24 2.34
CA LEU A 227 -1.27 -3.85 3.13
C LEU A 227 -0.85 -2.44 2.73
N VAL A 228 -0.78 -1.52 3.69
CA VAL A 228 -0.50 -0.10 3.44
C VAL A 228 0.46 0.46 4.47
N LEU A 229 1.35 1.38 4.03
CA LEU A 229 2.31 2.02 4.93
C LEU A 229 1.62 2.89 5.99
N GLY A 230 0.61 3.64 5.60
CA GLY A 230 -0.03 4.52 6.56
C GLY A 230 -1.43 4.98 6.17
N ARG A 231 -2.14 5.52 7.18
CA ARG A 231 -3.47 6.10 7.02
C ARG A 231 -3.46 7.58 7.36
N ASN A 232 -3.99 8.38 6.44
CA ASN A 232 -4.29 9.78 6.69
C ASN A 232 -5.66 9.89 7.39
N ASN A 233 -5.66 10.32 8.64
CA ASN A 233 -6.86 10.58 9.44
C ASN A 233 -7.42 11.99 9.18
N ALA A 234 -7.46 12.44 7.92
CA ALA A 234 -8.09 13.71 7.58
C ALA A 234 -9.62 13.61 7.59
#